data_f7cf04d05ff8f852ca5af546ebc26dc3
#
_entry.id   f7cf04d05ff8f852ca5af546ebc26dc3
#
_cell.length_a   1.000
_cell.length_b   1.000
_cell.length_c   1.000
_cell.angle_alpha   90.00
_cell.angle_beta   90.00
_cell.angle_gamma   90.00
#
_symmetry.space_group_name_H-M   'P 1'
#
loop_
_entity.id
_entity.type
_entity.pdbx_description
1 polymer ?
#
loop_
_entity_poly.entity_id
_entity_poly.type
_entity_poly.pdbx_seq_one_letter_code
_entity_poly.pdbx_strand_id
1 'polypeptide(L)'
;IVYVDKKSCSLEDINILELSLEGDRAKALPDPSTVKDFTRPRTFKFYRNDKLVGTWTVDVQFTEQTSSTGSVDAWAKKATLNGGMRSGATPTVEYKKASESTWTRVDAADVKITSASSFTTELHGLSDGTDYEWHVIVDGVTSQTAKFTTEKIVEVPNLNFDTWTMKGKNWYAN
;
A
#
# COMPACT_ATOMS: atom_id res chain seq x y z
N ILE A 1 -13.72 -15.61 -10.37
CA ILE A 1 -12.80 -14.53 -10.81
C ILE A 1 -11.54 -14.64 -9.94
N VAL A 2 -10.38 -14.52 -10.55
CA VAL A 2 -9.06 -14.45 -9.88
C VAL A 2 -8.51 -13.07 -10.10
N TYR A 3 -8.07 -12.41 -9.03
CA TYR A 3 -7.46 -11.09 -9.12
C TYR A 3 -5.95 -11.19 -8.98
N VAL A 4 -5.22 -10.49 -9.85
CA VAL A 4 -3.75 -10.44 -9.89
C VAL A 4 -3.26 -9.01 -9.92
N ASP A 5 -2.07 -8.77 -9.37
CA ASP A 5 -1.44 -7.44 -9.41
C ASP A 5 -0.82 -7.19 -10.79
N LYS A 6 -1.22 -6.11 -11.44
CA LYS A 6 -0.72 -5.68 -12.76
C LYS A 6 0.80 -5.48 -12.79
N LYS A 7 1.45 -5.23 -11.65
CA LYS A 7 2.90 -5.02 -11.59
C LYS A 7 3.69 -6.31 -11.54
N SER A 8 3.06 -7.38 -11.04
CA SER A 8 3.72 -8.66 -10.82
C SER A 8 3.48 -9.67 -11.94
N CYS A 9 2.51 -9.43 -12.82
CA CYS A 9 2.21 -10.35 -13.91
C CYS A 9 1.59 -9.67 -15.13
N SER A 10 1.66 -10.35 -16.28
CA SER A 10 0.91 -10.05 -17.50
C SER A 10 -0.20 -11.07 -17.66
N LEU A 11 -1.39 -10.64 -18.08
CA LEU A 11 -2.47 -11.58 -18.42
C LEU A 11 -2.16 -12.45 -19.65
N GLU A 12 -1.15 -12.10 -20.43
CA GLU A 12 -0.68 -12.87 -21.59
C GLU A 12 0.27 -14.01 -21.20
N ASP A 13 0.83 -13.99 -19.97
CA ASP A 13 1.80 -14.99 -19.50
C ASP A 13 1.56 -15.36 -18.03
N ILE A 14 0.39 -15.90 -17.72
CA ILE A 14 0.05 -16.45 -16.40
C ILE A 14 0.39 -17.94 -16.38
N ASN A 15 1.10 -18.36 -15.34
CA ASN A 15 1.42 -19.76 -15.12
C ASN A 15 0.54 -20.35 -14.00
N ILE A 16 -0.18 -21.41 -14.29
CA ILE A 16 -0.82 -22.25 -13.28
C ILE A 16 0.25 -23.19 -12.74
N LEU A 17 0.68 -22.94 -11.51
CA LEU A 17 1.81 -23.68 -10.91
C LEU A 17 1.40 -25.06 -10.41
N GLU A 18 0.15 -25.21 -9.96
CA GLU A 18 -0.35 -26.47 -9.42
C GLU A 18 -1.84 -26.62 -9.70
N LEU A 19 -2.22 -27.79 -10.16
CA LEU A 19 -3.60 -28.25 -10.24
C LEU A 19 -3.67 -29.69 -9.75
N SER A 20 -4.32 -29.93 -8.63
CA SER A 20 -4.58 -31.27 -8.12
C SER A 20 -5.94 -31.75 -8.59
N LEU A 21 -5.96 -32.89 -9.26
CA LEU A 21 -7.18 -33.57 -9.69
C LEU A 21 -7.30 -34.90 -8.95
N GLU A 22 -8.39 -35.10 -8.23
CA GLU A 22 -8.65 -36.34 -7.50
C GLU A 22 -9.33 -37.38 -8.38
N GLY A 23 -8.86 -38.63 -8.27
CA GLY A 23 -9.43 -39.84 -8.85
C GLY A 23 -8.67 -40.37 -10.05
N ASP A 24 -8.96 -41.67 -10.36
CA ASP A 24 -8.31 -42.39 -11.44
C ASP A 24 -8.59 -41.78 -12.80
N ARG A 25 -7.53 -41.63 -13.62
CA ARG A 25 -7.60 -41.09 -14.97
C ARG A 25 -8.28 -39.72 -15.04
N ALA A 26 -8.09 -38.89 -14.00
CA ALA A 26 -8.55 -37.51 -14.00
C ALA A 26 -7.70 -36.67 -14.95
N LYS A 27 -8.35 -35.85 -15.82
CA LYS A 27 -7.69 -34.94 -16.74
C LYS A 27 -8.50 -33.68 -16.95
N ALA A 28 -7.81 -32.57 -17.24
CA ALA A 28 -8.43 -31.33 -17.67
C ALA A 28 -8.10 -31.05 -19.14
N LEU A 29 -9.04 -30.50 -19.88
CA LEU A 29 -8.85 -30.07 -21.26
C LEU A 29 -9.37 -28.65 -21.49
N PRO A 30 -8.55 -27.73 -22.06
CA PRO A 30 -7.12 -27.90 -22.33
C PRO A 30 -6.34 -28.20 -21.06
N ASP A 31 -5.11 -28.72 -21.15
CA ASP A 31 -4.22 -28.86 -20.01
C ASP A 31 -3.93 -27.48 -19.41
N PRO A 32 -4.29 -27.22 -18.14
CA PRO A 32 -4.14 -25.90 -17.54
C PRO A 32 -2.70 -25.39 -17.50
N SER A 33 -1.72 -26.28 -17.44
CA SER A 33 -0.28 -25.91 -17.45
C SER A 33 0.18 -25.34 -18.80
N THR A 34 -0.57 -25.61 -19.87
CA THR A 34 -0.25 -25.12 -21.22
C THR A 34 -0.96 -23.81 -21.56
N VAL A 35 -1.96 -23.41 -20.77
CA VAL A 35 -2.73 -22.18 -21.00
C VAL A 35 -2.07 -21.04 -20.25
N LYS A 36 -1.54 -20.06 -20.96
CA LYS A 36 -0.86 -18.89 -20.39
C LYS A 36 -1.60 -17.58 -20.58
N ASP A 37 -2.30 -17.43 -21.69
CA ASP A 37 -3.05 -16.23 -22.04
C ASP A 37 -4.43 -16.24 -21.36
N PHE A 38 -4.60 -15.32 -20.39
CA PHE A 38 -5.83 -15.05 -19.65
C PHE A 38 -6.39 -13.64 -19.92
N THR A 39 -6.06 -13.02 -21.04
CA THR A 39 -6.64 -11.73 -21.46
C THR A 39 -8.15 -11.80 -21.63
N ARG A 40 -8.70 -13.01 -21.67
CA ARG A 40 -10.14 -13.33 -21.66
C ARG A 40 -10.37 -14.59 -20.82
N PRO A 41 -11.60 -14.82 -20.32
CA PRO A 41 -11.92 -16.01 -19.56
C PRO A 41 -11.56 -17.30 -20.30
N ARG A 42 -10.98 -18.26 -19.60
CA ARG A 42 -10.59 -19.57 -20.10
C ARG A 42 -11.44 -20.66 -19.48
N THR A 43 -11.96 -21.55 -20.31
CA THR A 43 -12.83 -22.65 -19.86
C THR A 43 -12.08 -23.97 -19.94
N PHE A 44 -12.08 -24.69 -18.83
CA PHE A 44 -11.48 -26.02 -18.65
C PHE A 44 -12.58 -27.04 -18.45
N LYS A 45 -12.51 -28.16 -19.19
CA LYS A 45 -13.39 -29.31 -19.02
C LYS A 45 -12.67 -30.41 -18.26
N PHE A 46 -13.28 -30.91 -17.23
CA PHE A 46 -12.71 -31.92 -16.35
C PHE A 46 -13.34 -33.28 -16.66
N TYR A 47 -12.50 -34.28 -16.84
CA TYR A 47 -12.90 -35.64 -17.18
C TYR A 47 -12.39 -36.62 -16.12
N ARG A 48 -13.16 -37.64 -15.87
CA ARG A 48 -12.79 -38.83 -15.06
C ARG A 48 -13.19 -40.07 -15.83
N ASN A 49 -12.25 -40.99 -16.06
CA ASN A 49 -12.48 -42.18 -16.88
C ASN A 49 -13.14 -41.84 -18.25
N ASP A 50 -12.61 -40.77 -18.91
CA ASP A 50 -13.08 -40.22 -20.17
C ASP A 50 -14.52 -39.67 -20.19
N LYS A 51 -15.18 -39.63 -19.04
CA LYS A 51 -16.49 -39.00 -18.88
C LYS A 51 -16.34 -37.57 -18.36
N LEU A 52 -17.02 -36.60 -19.00
CA LEU A 52 -17.07 -35.22 -18.53
C LEU A 52 -17.75 -35.16 -17.16
N VAL A 53 -17.05 -34.61 -16.17
CA VAL A 53 -17.55 -34.45 -14.79
C VAL A 53 -17.80 -33.01 -14.39
N GLY A 54 -17.21 -32.05 -15.12
CA GLY A 54 -17.41 -30.64 -14.84
C GLY A 54 -16.78 -29.73 -15.86
N THR A 55 -17.19 -28.45 -15.81
CA THR A 55 -16.62 -27.38 -16.62
C THR A 55 -16.44 -26.16 -15.73
N TRP A 56 -15.22 -25.59 -15.71
CA TRP A 56 -14.91 -24.39 -14.97
C TRP A 56 -14.42 -23.29 -15.91
N THR A 57 -14.89 -22.08 -15.67
CA THR A 57 -14.38 -20.91 -16.36
C THR A 57 -13.57 -20.08 -15.38
N VAL A 58 -12.31 -19.85 -15.72
CA VAL A 58 -11.38 -19.00 -14.98
C VAL A 58 -11.31 -17.65 -15.69
N ASP A 59 -11.70 -16.61 -14.98
CA ASP A 59 -11.59 -15.22 -15.40
C ASP A 59 -10.52 -14.55 -14.51
N VAL A 60 -9.44 -14.09 -15.13
CA VAL A 60 -8.34 -13.42 -14.42
C VAL A 60 -8.42 -11.94 -14.73
N GLN A 61 -8.44 -11.12 -13.71
CA GLN A 61 -8.54 -9.67 -13.81
C GLN A 61 -7.45 -9.01 -13.02
N PHE A 62 -7.02 -7.82 -13.44
CA PHE A 62 -6.14 -7.01 -12.60
C PHE A 62 -6.91 -6.48 -11.40
N THR A 63 -6.25 -6.51 -10.25
CA THR A 63 -6.74 -5.78 -9.09
C THR A 63 -6.74 -4.29 -9.44
N GLU A 64 -7.89 -3.66 -9.41
CA GLU A 64 -7.96 -2.21 -9.54
C GLU A 64 -7.28 -1.57 -8.33
N GLN A 65 -6.43 -0.57 -8.58
CA GLN A 65 -5.86 0.22 -7.51
C GLN A 65 -6.97 1.05 -6.86
N THR A 66 -7.43 0.61 -5.69
CA THR A 66 -8.55 1.24 -4.97
C THR A 66 -8.10 2.41 -4.10
N SER A 67 -6.79 2.59 -3.94
CA SER A 67 -6.20 3.63 -3.08
C SER A 67 -4.81 4.04 -3.56
N SER A 68 -4.38 5.24 -3.17
CA SER A 68 -3.05 5.76 -3.47
C SER A 68 -2.51 6.60 -2.32
N THR A 69 -1.20 6.54 -2.11
CA THR A 69 -0.47 7.52 -1.31
C THR A 69 -0.28 8.79 -2.13
N GLY A 70 -0.43 9.94 -1.49
CA GLY A 70 -0.26 11.25 -2.12
C GLY A 70 0.86 12.07 -1.46
N SER A 71 0.70 13.39 -1.40
CA SER A 71 1.68 14.30 -0.80
C SER A 71 1.77 14.14 0.71
N VAL A 72 2.96 14.41 1.23
CA VAL A 72 3.24 14.47 2.67
C VAL A 72 3.81 15.84 3.00
N ASP A 73 3.27 16.48 4.03
CA ASP A 73 3.86 17.65 4.67
C ASP A 73 4.41 17.21 6.04
N ALA A 74 5.73 17.05 6.12
CA ALA A 74 6.41 16.47 7.27
C ALA A 74 7.17 17.54 8.06
N TRP A 75 6.91 17.60 9.36
CA TRP A 75 7.58 18.43 10.36
C TRP A 75 8.39 17.53 11.31
N ALA A 76 9.12 18.13 12.24
CA ALA A 76 9.98 17.36 13.14
C ALA A 76 9.23 16.30 13.98
N LYS A 77 8.01 16.59 14.44
CA LYS A 77 7.25 15.72 15.35
C LYS A 77 5.86 15.35 14.82
N LYS A 78 5.49 15.79 13.64
CA LYS A 78 4.21 15.52 13.02
C LYS A 78 4.32 15.45 11.50
N ALA A 79 3.34 14.83 10.85
CA ALA A 79 3.23 14.84 9.40
C ALA A 79 1.77 14.82 8.98
N THR A 80 1.43 15.58 7.94
CA THR A 80 0.13 15.50 7.27
C THR A 80 0.26 14.63 6.04
N LEU A 81 -0.49 13.54 6.00
CA LEU A 81 -0.55 12.61 4.88
C LEU A 81 -1.81 12.89 4.06
N ASN A 82 -1.66 12.99 2.75
CA ASN A 82 -2.79 13.10 1.83
C ASN A 82 -2.83 11.87 0.94
N GLY A 83 -4.02 11.32 0.70
CA GLY A 83 -4.17 10.12 -0.09
C GLY A 83 -5.44 10.10 -0.93
N GLY A 84 -5.43 9.20 -1.90
CA GLY A 84 -6.58 8.91 -2.75
C GLY A 84 -7.23 7.58 -2.41
N MET A 85 -8.52 7.47 -2.71
CA MET A 85 -9.32 6.26 -2.53
C MET A 85 -10.39 6.15 -3.59
N ARG A 86 -10.92 4.94 -3.78
CA ARG A 86 -12.13 4.73 -4.57
C ARG A 86 -13.28 5.55 -3.98
N SER A 87 -14.08 6.16 -4.84
CA SER A 87 -15.21 6.99 -4.42
C SER A 87 -16.13 6.26 -3.43
N GLY A 88 -16.39 6.90 -2.29
CA GLY A 88 -17.23 6.37 -1.23
C GLY A 88 -16.62 5.26 -0.38
N ALA A 89 -15.36 4.94 -0.56
CA ALA A 89 -14.66 3.95 0.26
C ALA A 89 -14.22 4.53 1.61
N THR A 90 -13.93 3.63 2.56
CA THR A 90 -13.32 3.98 3.85
C THR A 90 -11.85 3.57 3.83
N PRO A 91 -10.91 4.52 3.86
CA PRO A 91 -9.49 4.21 3.86
C PRO A 91 -9.02 3.84 5.28
N THR A 92 -8.13 2.85 5.36
CA THR A 92 -7.29 2.59 6.52
C THR A 92 -5.89 3.05 6.18
N VAL A 93 -5.28 3.86 7.03
CA VAL A 93 -3.91 4.36 6.86
C VAL A 93 -3.02 3.65 7.86
N GLU A 94 -1.89 3.15 7.40
CA GLU A 94 -0.88 2.55 8.26
C GLU A 94 0.49 3.16 7.96
N TYR A 95 1.30 3.34 9.01
CA TYR A 95 2.65 3.89 8.91
C TYR A 95 3.60 3.17 9.87
N LYS A 96 4.89 3.30 9.62
CA LYS A 96 5.96 2.79 10.49
C LYS A 96 7.25 3.59 10.27
N LYS A 97 8.21 3.49 11.19
CA LYS A 97 9.59 3.87 10.85
C LYS A 97 10.14 2.92 9.79
N ALA A 98 10.94 3.43 8.88
CA ALA A 98 11.53 2.59 7.82
C ALA A 98 12.42 1.47 8.40
N SER A 99 12.98 1.68 9.60
CA SER A 99 13.80 0.68 10.32
C SER A 99 12.99 -0.38 11.06
N GLU A 100 11.68 -0.25 11.17
CA GLU A 100 10.80 -1.15 11.91
C GLU A 100 10.03 -2.07 10.94
N SER A 101 9.62 -3.25 11.42
CA SER A 101 8.81 -4.20 10.63
C SER A 101 7.31 -4.08 10.90
N THR A 102 6.92 -3.53 12.06
CA THR A 102 5.52 -3.49 12.50
C THR A 102 4.86 -2.21 12.03
N TRP A 103 3.70 -2.35 11.40
CA TRP A 103 2.85 -1.24 10.98
C TRP A 103 1.97 -0.76 12.12
N THR A 104 1.85 0.55 12.27
CA THR A 104 0.94 1.22 13.20
C THR A 104 -0.24 1.75 12.40
N ARG A 105 -1.45 1.38 12.80
CA ARG A 105 -2.67 1.89 12.18
C ARG A 105 -3.04 3.24 12.78
N VAL A 106 -3.40 4.18 11.90
CA VAL A 106 -4.00 5.47 12.28
C VAL A 106 -5.44 5.23 12.76
N ASP A 107 -5.84 5.90 13.83
CA ASP A 107 -7.24 5.85 14.28
C ASP A 107 -8.18 6.36 13.15
N ALA A 108 -9.26 5.64 12.92
CA ALA A 108 -10.23 6.01 11.88
C ALA A 108 -10.84 7.42 12.12
N ALA A 109 -10.92 7.87 13.37
CA ALA A 109 -11.40 9.20 13.73
C ALA A 109 -10.46 10.32 13.26
N ASP A 110 -9.17 10.03 13.09
CA ASP A 110 -8.14 10.97 12.63
C ASP A 110 -8.04 11.03 11.11
N VAL A 111 -8.68 10.10 10.39
CA VAL A 111 -8.73 10.11 8.93
C VAL A 111 -9.90 10.95 8.45
N LYS A 112 -9.61 12.12 7.89
CA LYS A 112 -10.61 13.09 7.44
C LYS A 112 -10.83 12.94 5.93
N ILE A 113 -12.05 12.62 5.54
CA ILE A 113 -12.44 12.57 4.12
C ILE A 113 -12.56 14.01 3.61
N THR A 114 -11.77 14.35 2.60
CA THR A 114 -11.71 15.70 2.01
C THR A 114 -12.53 15.82 0.73
N SER A 115 -12.78 14.70 0.04
CA SER A 115 -13.66 14.60 -1.11
C SER A 115 -14.19 13.17 -1.27
N ALA A 116 -15.02 12.92 -2.28
CA ALA A 116 -15.51 11.57 -2.59
C ALA A 116 -14.38 10.55 -2.82
N SER A 117 -13.18 11.00 -3.21
CA SER A 117 -12.06 10.14 -3.57
C SER A 117 -10.73 10.54 -2.92
N SER A 118 -10.74 11.40 -1.91
CA SER A 118 -9.53 11.84 -1.21
C SER A 118 -9.74 11.98 0.28
N PHE A 119 -8.66 11.83 1.02
CA PHE A 119 -8.60 11.99 2.47
C PHE A 119 -7.29 12.65 2.89
N THR A 120 -7.28 13.14 4.13
CA THR A 120 -6.08 13.61 4.82
C THR A 120 -6.05 13.06 6.25
N THR A 121 -4.87 12.87 6.80
CA THR A 121 -4.68 12.54 8.22
C THR A 121 -3.41 13.18 8.75
N GLU A 122 -3.40 13.51 10.03
CA GLU A 122 -2.24 14.10 10.69
C GLU A 122 -1.65 13.10 11.69
N LEU A 123 -0.38 12.79 11.54
CA LEU A 123 0.39 11.97 12.46
C LEU A 123 1.08 12.86 13.49
N HIS A 124 1.04 12.45 14.75
CA HIS A 124 1.69 13.14 15.86
C HIS A 124 2.68 12.23 16.58
N GLY A 125 3.58 12.83 17.37
CA GLY A 125 4.54 12.09 18.20
C GLY A 125 5.63 11.38 17.42
N LEU A 126 5.89 11.80 16.18
CA LEU A 126 6.96 11.25 15.36
C LEU A 126 8.35 11.58 15.96
N SER A 127 9.34 10.78 15.60
CA SER A 127 10.75 11.07 15.88
C SER A 127 11.28 12.03 14.82
N ASP A 128 12.07 13.02 15.21
CA ASP A 128 12.69 13.97 14.28
C ASP A 128 13.83 13.33 13.47
N GLY A 129 14.09 13.87 12.30
CA GLY A 129 15.13 13.39 11.38
C GLY A 129 15.03 11.92 11.04
N THR A 130 13.82 11.36 11.03
CA THR A 130 13.57 9.91 10.91
C THR A 130 12.79 9.60 9.65
N ASP A 131 13.20 8.53 8.96
CA ASP A 131 12.52 8.02 7.79
C ASP A 131 11.32 7.16 8.18
N TYR A 132 10.20 7.42 7.53
CA TYR A 132 8.95 6.70 7.69
C TYR A 132 8.46 6.15 6.37
N GLU A 133 7.68 5.08 6.47
CA GLU A 133 6.92 4.46 5.38
C GLU A 133 5.44 4.47 5.73
N TRP A 134 4.59 4.65 4.73
CA TRP A 134 3.16 4.59 4.92
C TRP A 134 2.43 4.05 3.69
N HIS A 135 1.25 3.51 3.89
CA HIS A 135 0.37 3.04 2.84
C HIS A 135 -1.11 3.19 3.22
N VAL A 136 -1.96 2.97 2.26
CA VAL A 136 -3.43 3.03 2.39
C VAL A 136 -4.02 1.69 2.03
N ILE A 137 -4.98 1.24 2.81
CA ILE A 137 -5.74 0.00 2.55
C ILE A 137 -7.20 0.40 2.31
N VAL A 138 -7.75 -0.03 1.18
CA VAL A 138 -9.16 0.13 0.83
C VAL A 138 -9.69 -1.20 0.32
N ASP A 139 -10.82 -1.66 0.86
CA ASP A 139 -11.44 -2.95 0.49
C ASP A 139 -10.48 -4.15 0.56
N GLY A 140 -9.51 -4.12 1.50
CA GLY A 140 -8.49 -5.15 1.65
C GLY A 140 -7.32 -5.06 0.65
N VAL A 141 -7.32 -4.08 -0.24
CA VAL A 141 -6.24 -3.85 -1.21
C VAL A 141 -5.31 -2.74 -0.70
N THR A 142 -4.03 -3.07 -0.56
CA THR A 142 -2.99 -2.14 -0.11
C THR A 142 -2.43 -1.35 -1.28
N SER A 143 -2.31 -0.02 -1.11
CA SER A 143 -1.64 0.86 -2.08
C SER A 143 -0.14 0.59 -2.15
N GLN A 144 0.54 1.30 -3.03
CA GLN A 144 2.00 1.39 -2.96
C GLN A 144 2.42 2.05 -1.66
N THR A 145 3.52 1.55 -1.09
CA THR A 145 4.18 2.19 0.06
C THR A 145 4.92 3.44 -0.40
N ALA A 146 4.65 4.56 0.24
CA ALA A 146 5.40 5.81 0.08
C ALA A 146 6.30 6.05 1.28
N LYS A 147 7.30 6.90 1.09
CA LYS A 147 8.28 7.27 2.12
C LYS A 147 8.24 8.76 2.37
N PHE A 148 8.55 9.15 3.59
CA PHE A 148 8.83 10.52 3.95
C PHE A 148 9.85 10.57 5.10
N THR A 149 10.52 11.72 5.24
CA THR A 149 11.48 11.96 6.31
C THR A 149 10.99 13.16 7.12
N THR A 150 10.95 13.04 8.44
CA THR A 150 10.65 14.15 9.33
C THR A 150 11.82 15.12 9.39
N GLU A 151 11.53 16.40 9.59
CA GLU A 151 12.57 17.42 9.79
C GLU A 151 13.39 17.11 11.06
N LYS A 152 14.68 17.44 11.01
CA LYS A 152 15.53 17.35 12.18
C LYS A 152 15.37 18.61 13.05
N ILE A 153 15.19 18.42 14.35
CA ILE A 153 15.22 19.52 15.29
C ILE A 153 16.64 20.07 15.33
N VAL A 154 16.76 21.36 15.08
CA VAL A 154 18.01 22.10 15.27
C VAL A 154 17.89 22.89 16.56
N GLU A 155 18.74 22.58 17.52
CA GLU A 155 18.82 23.39 18.73
C GLU A 155 19.36 24.78 18.38
N VAL A 156 18.64 25.80 18.79
CA VAL A 156 19.12 27.18 18.68
C VAL A 156 19.93 27.45 19.94
N PRO A 157 21.23 27.68 19.83
CA PRO A 157 22.06 27.98 20.99
C PRO A 157 21.51 29.19 21.76
N ASN A 158 21.50 29.09 23.06
CA ASN A 158 21.15 30.22 23.95
C ASN A 158 19.70 30.75 23.84
N LEU A 159 18.71 29.83 23.64
CA LEU A 159 17.29 30.18 23.62
C LEU A 159 16.77 30.78 24.91
N ASN A 160 17.44 30.51 26.07
CA ASN A 160 17.11 31.04 27.37
C ASN A 160 17.65 32.45 27.61
N PHE A 161 18.42 33.00 26.67
CA PHE A 161 19.02 34.33 26.76
C PHE A 161 19.96 34.55 27.98
N ASP A 162 20.44 33.45 28.61
CA ASP A 162 21.26 33.53 29.83
C ASP A 162 22.70 33.96 29.57
N THR A 163 23.18 33.86 28.34
CA THR A 163 24.57 34.18 28.00
C THR A 163 24.65 35.16 26.85
N TRP A 164 24.48 36.44 27.16
CA TRP A 164 24.63 37.53 26.23
C TRP A 164 25.91 38.31 26.53
N THR A 165 26.66 38.64 25.49
CA THR A 165 27.85 39.48 25.60
C THR A 165 27.62 40.81 24.86
N MET A 166 27.85 41.90 25.54
CA MET A 166 27.79 43.22 24.91
C MET A 166 29.11 43.50 24.19
N LYS A 167 29.06 43.81 22.91
CA LYS A 167 30.17 44.31 22.13
C LYS A 167 29.79 45.66 21.54
N GLY A 168 30.40 46.74 22.10
CA GLY A 168 30.02 48.10 21.75
C GLY A 168 28.62 48.44 22.24
N LYS A 169 27.70 48.79 21.30
CA LYS A 169 26.29 49.13 21.62
C LYS A 169 25.32 47.96 21.37
N ASN A 170 25.82 46.80 20.90
CA ASN A 170 24.98 45.66 20.49
C ASN A 170 25.18 44.46 21.41
N TRP A 171 24.10 43.74 21.68
CA TRP A 171 24.10 42.46 22.37
C TRP A 171 24.21 41.29 21.39
N TYR A 172 25.02 40.31 21.69
CA TYR A 172 25.21 39.09 20.92
C TYR A 172 24.99 37.89 21.80
N ALA A 173 24.31 36.88 21.27
CA ALA A 173 24.24 35.57 21.93
C ALA A 173 25.60 34.88 21.81
N ASN A 174 26.03 34.25 22.90
CA ASN A 174 27.27 33.47 22.96
C ASN A 174 26.99 32.02 22.58
#